data_1f55a3334a7c3700f1c9cad6807f39eb
#
_entry.id   1f55a3334a7c3700f1c9cad6807f39eb
#
_cell.length_a   1.000
_cell.length_b   1.000
_cell.length_c   1.000
_cell.angle_alpha   90.00
_cell.angle_beta   90.00
_cell.angle_gamma   90.00
#
_symmetry.space_group_name_H-M   'P 1'
#
loop_
_entity.id
_entity.type
_entity.pdbx_description
1 polymer ?
#
loop_
_entity_poly.entity_id
_entity_poly.type
_entity_poly.pdbx_seq_one_letter_code
_entity_poly.pdbx_strand_id
1 'polypeptide(L)'
;EISCSLVGSEMCIRDSYHIVKYIDANNKKNIPITVVPIMGASNVKRPERDAMDLAKDLASAYGGTYQYIYAPLFVKNRELKEILIQDDTIKTALQLAQNADVILTSVGSVEYKTWENYLGESTFHLLGNKGAVGHIGGHFYDINGKEINTSLNDRMIGIGYDDLKRCKNVVCVAYGEAKVAAVAGALRGGFINTLIIDSACGEKLL
;
A
#
# COMPACT_ATOMS: atom_id res chain seq x y z
N GLU A 1 9.67 -3.79 -20.67
CA GLU A 1 9.09 -2.75 -19.82
C GLU A 1 8.69 -3.41 -18.50
N ILE A 2 9.13 -2.88 -17.38
CA ILE A 2 8.83 -3.43 -16.05
C ILE A 2 7.73 -2.57 -15.44
N SER A 3 6.61 -3.18 -15.05
CA SER A 3 5.56 -2.51 -14.31
C SER A 3 5.84 -2.60 -12.81
N CYS A 4 5.91 -1.46 -12.14
CA CYS A 4 6.13 -1.37 -10.70
C CYS A 4 4.96 -0.65 -10.03
N SER A 5 4.43 -1.24 -8.97
CA SER A 5 3.37 -0.62 -8.19
C SER A 5 3.85 -0.19 -6.81
N LEU A 6 3.37 0.95 -6.37
CA LEU A 6 3.76 1.59 -5.10
C LEU A 6 2.57 1.75 -4.16
N VAL A 7 2.81 1.47 -2.87
CA VAL A 7 1.81 1.62 -1.81
C VAL A 7 2.21 2.69 -0.82
N GLY A 8 1.23 3.48 -0.39
CA GLY A 8 1.41 4.30 0.77
C GLY A 8 0.08 4.67 1.46
N SER A 9 0.01 4.48 2.77
CA SER A 9 -0.82 5.23 3.71
C SER A 9 0.09 6.02 4.63
N GLU A 10 -0.40 7.01 5.36
CA GLU A 10 0.43 7.99 6.08
C GLU A 10 1.54 7.39 6.97
N MET A 11 1.39 6.15 7.44
CA MET A 11 2.41 5.40 8.19
C MET A 11 3.22 4.41 7.35
N CYS A 12 2.60 3.77 6.36
CA CYS A 12 3.30 2.92 5.39
C CYS A 12 4.15 3.77 4.44
N ILE A 13 3.65 4.93 4.05
CA ILE A 13 4.35 5.91 3.21
C ILE A 13 5.66 6.36 3.83
N ARG A 14 5.77 6.49 5.15
CA ARG A 14 7.03 6.91 5.77
C ARG A 14 8.17 5.97 5.38
N ASP A 15 7.95 4.67 5.45
CA ASP A 15 8.98 3.68 5.15
C ASP A 15 9.30 3.68 3.65
N SER A 16 8.27 3.63 2.80
CA SER A 16 8.42 3.70 1.35
C SER A 16 9.03 5.03 0.88
N TYR A 17 8.67 6.15 1.51
CA TYR A 17 9.21 7.46 1.20
C TYR A 17 10.72 7.50 1.34
N HIS A 18 11.26 7.02 2.45
CA HIS A 18 12.72 7.04 2.67
C HIS A 18 13.46 6.18 1.65
N ILE A 19 12.90 5.01 1.28
CA ILE A 19 13.49 4.14 0.27
C ILE A 19 13.45 4.80 -1.11
N VAL A 20 12.31 5.37 -1.51
CA VAL A 20 12.17 6.06 -2.81
C VAL A 20 13.14 7.24 -2.90
N LYS A 21 13.23 8.07 -1.85
CA LYS A 21 14.18 9.19 -1.82
C LYS A 21 15.64 8.74 -1.83
N TYR A 22 15.97 7.61 -1.20
CA TYR A 22 17.29 7.03 -1.28
C TYR A 22 17.63 6.53 -2.69
N ILE A 23 16.68 5.88 -3.36
CA ILE A 23 16.82 5.43 -4.74
C ILE A 23 17.01 6.63 -5.66
N ASP A 24 16.16 7.65 -5.56
CA ASP A 24 16.24 8.88 -6.36
C ASP A 24 17.62 9.56 -6.25
N ALA A 25 18.14 9.65 -5.03
CA ALA A 25 19.45 10.27 -4.80
C ALA A 25 20.63 9.45 -5.34
N ASN A 26 20.53 8.13 -5.43
CA ASN A 26 21.66 7.23 -5.69
C ASN A 26 21.56 6.45 -7.01
N ASN A 27 20.39 6.37 -7.62
CA ASN A 27 20.24 5.64 -8.89
C ASN A 27 20.86 6.42 -10.06
N LYS A 28 21.65 5.71 -10.86
CA LYS A 28 22.29 6.24 -12.08
C LYS A 28 21.92 5.42 -13.31
N LYS A 29 20.97 4.49 -13.20
CA LYS A 29 20.57 3.60 -14.28
C LYS A 29 19.20 4.02 -14.82
N ASN A 30 19.11 4.20 -16.12
CA ASN A 30 17.82 4.30 -16.80
C ASN A 30 17.30 2.90 -17.07
N ILE A 31 16.14 2.61 -16.49
CA ILE A 31 15.40 1.35 -16.71
C ILE A 31 13.99 1.73 -17.14
N PRO A 32 13.48 1.23 -18.27
CA PRO A 32 12.13 1.56 -18.75
C PRO A 32 11.08 0.92 -17.83
N ILE A 33 10.73 1.61 -16.75
CA ILE A 33 9.67 1.20 -15.83
C ILE A 33 8.45 2.10 -15.99
N THR A 34 7.28 1.52 -15.75
CA THR A 34 6.04 2.28 -15.54
C THR A 34 5.60 2.09 -14.09
N VAL A 35 5.42 3.19 -13.36
CA VAL A 35 5.04 3.16 -11.95
C VAL A 35 3.59 3.61 -11.78
N VAL A 36 2.83 2.85 -11.01
CA VAL A 36 1.42 3.15 -10.70
C VAL A 36 1.16 2.89 -9.21
N PRO A 37 0.37 3.73 -8.50
CA PRO A 37 -0.08 3.41 -7.15
C PRO A 37 -0.97 2.16 -7.16
N ILE A 38 -0.97 1.36 -6.10
CA ILE A 38 -1.90 0.22 -5.98
C ILE A 38 -3.25 0.60 -5.38
N MET A 39 -3.41 1.83 -4.95
CA MET A 39 -4.64 2.35 -4.34
C MET A 39 -4.87 3.81 -4.75
N GLY A 40 -6.11 4.25 -4.69
CA GLY A 40 -6.48 5.65 -4.88
C GLY A 40 -5.86 6.58 -3.85
N ALA A 41 -5.97 7.90 -4.09
CA ALA A 41 -5.39 8.92 -3.25
C ALA A 41 -5.89 8.83 -1.79
N SER A 42 -4.97 8.78 -0.86
CA SER A 42 -5.26 8.92 0.55
C SER A 42 -5.15 10.41 0.90
N ASN A 43 -6.20 11.02 1.44
CA ASN A 43 -6.21 12.43 1.80
C ASN A 43 -5.23 12.74 2.97
N VAL A 44 -3.94 12.62 2.69
CA VAL A 44 -2.88 12.84 3.68
C VAL A 44 -2.61 14.33 3.87
N LYS A 45 -2.30 14.73 5.12
CA LYS A 45 -1.95 16.12 5.44
C LYS A 45 -0.64 16.59 4.80
N ARG A 46 0.17 15.67 4.27
CA ARG A 46 1.46 15.93 3.62
C ARG A 46 1.46 15.35 2.22
N PRO A 47 1.07 16.14 1.20
CA PRO A 47 0.98 15.67 -0.19
C PRO A 47 2.26 15.01 -0.70
N GLU A 48 3.44 15.51 -0.32
CA GLU A 48 4.75 14.96 -0.70
C GLU A 48 4.98 13.52 -0.24
N ARG A 49 4.07 12.98 0.57
CA ARG A 49 4.06 11.60 1.04
C ARG A 49 2.89 10.80 0.49
N ASP A 50 2.15 11.33 -0.46
CA ASP A 50 1.10 10.57 -1.13
C ASP A 50 1.69 9.52 -2.07
N ALA A 51 0.99 8.42 -2.26
CA ALA A 51 1.41 7.33 -3.15
C ALA A 51 1.60 7.82 -4.59
N MET A 52 0.85 8.85 -5.01
CA MET A 52 0.97 9.46 -6.34
C MET A 52 2.33 10.17 -6.51
N ASP A 53 2.73 11.00 -5.55
CA ASP A 53 4.02 11.71 -5.62
C ASP A 53 5.19 10.71 -5.52
N LEU A 54 5.08 9.69 -4.68
CA LEU A 54 6.10 8.64 -4.61
C LEU A 54 6.22 7.84 -5.91
N ALA A 55 5.11 7.56 -6.59
CA ALA A 55 5.13 6.90 -7.90
C ALA A 55 5.85 7.74 -8.95
N LYS A 56 5.61 9.04 -8.97
CA LYS A 56 6.31 9.99 -9.83
C LYS A 56 7.80 10.04 -9.52
N ASP A 57 8.18 10.15 -8.24
CA ASP A 57 9.57 10.22 -7.80
C ASP A 57 10.33 8.95 -8.19
N LEU A 58 9.75 7.77 -7.95
CA LEU A 58 10.35 6.51 -8.31
C LEU A 58 10.51 6.36 -9.83
N ALA A 59 9.48 6.71 -10.62
CA ALA A 59 9.57 6.68 -12.07
C ALA A 59 10.69 7.61 -12.56
N SER A 60 10.77 8.83 -12.01
CA SER A 60 11.80 9.82 -12.37
C SER A 60 13.19 9.32 -12.05
N ALA A 61 13.39 8.65 -10.92
CA ALA A 61 14.68 8.09 -10.50
C ALA A 61 15.24 7.07 -11.49
N TYR A 62 14.37 6.37 -12.22
CA TYR A 62 14.75 5.38 -13.23
C TYR A 62 14.62 5.87 -14.67
N GLY A 63 14.19 7.13 -14.90
CA GLY A 63 13.90 7.65 -16.25
C GLY A 63 12.68 6.98 -16.89
N GLY A 64 11.78 6.47 -16.08
CA GLY A 64 10.55 5.79 -16.48
C GLY A 64 9.34 6.71 -16.58
N THR A 65 8.17 6.10 -16.67
CA THR A 65 6.87 6.79 -16.72
C THR A 65 6.03 6.46 -15.49
N TYR A 66 5.01 7.27 -15.22
CA TYR A 66 4.06 7.00 -14.13
C TYR A 66 2.62 7.23 -14.59
N GLN A 67 1.71 6.54 -13.92
CA GLN A 67 0.27 6.72 -14.11
C GLN A 67 -0.41 6.85 -12.75
N TYR A 68 -1.42 7.71 -12.64
CA TYR A 68 -2.18 7.90 -11.40
C TYR A 68 -3.53 7.18 -11.44
N ILE A 69 -4.00 6.75 -10.27
CA ILE A 69 -5.40 6.37 -10.06
C ILE A 69 -6.15 7.64 -9.63
N TYR A 70 -6.83 8.30 -10.56
CA TYR A 70 -7.57 9.55 -10.31
C TYR A 70 -8.88 9.30 -9.54
N ALA A 71 -8.75 8.66 -8.40
CA ALA A 71 -9.87 8.39 -7.50
C ALA A 71 -9.40 8.42 -6.04
N PRO A 72 -10.27 8.76 -5.09
CA PRO A 72 -9.95 8.64 -3.67
C PRO A 72 -9.85 7.16 -3.27
N LEU A 73 -9.06 6.86 -2.22
CA LEU A 73 -8.93 5.51 -1.68
C LEU A 73 -10.28 4.95 -1.20
N PHE A 74 -11.05 5.75 -0.45
CA PHE A 74 -12.39 5.36 -0.03
C PHE A 74 -13.43 6.34 -0.56
N VAL A 75 -14.45 5.80 -1.14
CA VAL A 75 -15.63 6.54 -1.59
C VAL A 75 -16.79 6.41 -0.59
N LYS A 76 -17.87 7.15 -0.81
CA LYS A 76 -18.99 7.21 0.13
C LYS A 76 -19.72 5.88 0.26
N ASN A 77 -19.93 5.18 -0.84
CA ASN A 77 -20.69 3.92 -0.91
C ASN A 77 -20.17 3.05 -2.08
N ARG A 78 -20.70 1.83 -2.13
CA ARG A 78 -20.38 0.82 -3.15
C ARG A 78 -20.75 1.29 -4.55
N GLU A 79 -21.92 1.91 -4.71
CA GLU A 79 -22.43 2.34 -6.01
C GLU A 79 -21.49 3.36 -6.67
N LEU A 80 -20.97 4.31 -5.87
CA LEU A 80 -20.00 5.29 -6.36
C LEU A 80 -18.67 4.62 -6.76
N LYS A 81 -18.22 3.60 -6.01
CA LYS A 81 -17.06 2.80 -6.41
C LYS A 81 -17.29 2.14 -7.76
N GLU A 82 -18.43 1.45 -7.92
CA GLU A 82 -18.78 0.73 -9.15
C GLU A 82 -18.83 1.66 -10.37
N ILE A 83 -19.31 2.90 -10.21
CA ILE A 83 -19.29 3.91 -11.26
C ILE A 83 -17.85 4.35 -11.59
N LEU A 84 -17.07 4.70 -10.58
CA LEU A 84 -15.72 5.24 -10.80
C LEU A 84 -14.77 4.22 -11.44
N ILE A 85 -14.84 2.95 -11.06
CA ILE A 85 -13.99 1.90 -11.66
C ILE A 85 -14.38 1.55 -13.10
N GLN A 86 -15.51 2.07 -13.63
CA GLN A 86 -15.89 1.95 -15.04
C GLN A 86 -15.22 3.03 -15.91
N ASP A 87 -14.76 4.15 -15.32
CA ASP A 87 -14.01 5.16 -16.05
C ASP A 87 -12.74 4.58 -16.66
N ASP A 88 -12.53 4.80 -17.96
CA ASP A 88 -11.44 4.17 -18.71
C ASP A 88 -10.06 4.52 -18.14
N THR A 89 -9.88 5.73 -17.64
CA THR A 89 -8.61 6.20 -17.06
C THR A 89 -8.31 5.45 -15.76
N ILE A 90 -9.31 5.39 -14.88
CA ILE A 90 -9.19 4.70 -13.57
C ILE A 90 -9.03 3.20 -13.79
N LYS A 91 -9.85 2.62 -14.67
CA LYS A 91 -9.81 1.19 -15.01
C LYS A 91 -8.46 0.77 -15.55
N THR A 92 -7.88 1.54 -16.49
CA THR A 92 -6.57 1.26 -17.06
C THR A 92 -5.47 1.30 -15.99
N ALA A 93 -5.50 2.30 -15.10
CA ALA A 93 -4.54 2.41 -14.01
C ALA A 93 -4.66 1.24 -13.02
N LEU A 94 -5.88 0.84 -12.67
CA LEU A 94 -6.12 -0.32 -11.80
C LEU A 94 -5.66 -1.63 -12.45
N GLN A 95 -5.90 -1.82 -13.74
CA GLN A 95 -5.42 -2.99 -14.48
C GLN A 95 -3.88 -3.04 -14.53
N LEU A 96 -3.22 -1.90 -14.71
CA LEU A 96 -1.76 -1.82 -14.66
C LEU A 96 -1.25 -2.21 -13.27
N ALA A 97 -1.88 -1.71 -12.21
CA ALA A 97 -1.52 -2.02 -10.83
C ALA A 97 -1.74 -3.51 -10.48
N GLN A 98 -2.84 -4.10 -10.95
CA GLN A 98 -3.17 -5.52 -10.75
C GLN A 98 -2.20 -6.49 -11.42
N ASN A 99 -1.57 -6.06 -12.51
CA ASN A 99 -0.63 -6.86 -13.30
C ASN A 99 0.83 -6.42 -13.11
N ALA A 100 1.13 -5.72 -12.03
CA ALA A 100 2.48 -5.25 -11.75
C ALA A 100 3.47 -6.41 -11.58
N ASP A 101 4.66 -6.27 -12.17
CA ASP A 101 5.76 -7.22 -12.02
C ASP A 101 6.38 -7.16 -10.63
N VAL A 102 6.39 -5.97 -10.03
CA VAL A 102 6.94 -5.69 -8.70
C VAL A 102 6.00 -4.76 -7.94
N ILE A 103 5.70 -5.09 -6.70
CA ILE A 103 5.03 -4.20 -5.75
C ILE A 103 6.03 -3.78 -4.68
N LEU A 104 6.35 -2.49 -4.62
CA LEU A 104 7.10 -1.91 -3.50
C LEU A 104 6.10 -1.35 -2.49
N THR A 105 6.15 -1.85 -1.27
CA THR A 105 5.13 -1.54 -0.25
C THR A 105 5.71 -1.42 1.15
N SER A 106 4.88 -1.02 2.09
CA SER A 106 5.08 -1.16 3.52
C SER A 106 3.79 -1.65 4.17
N VAL A 107 3.90 -2.26 5.34
CA VAL A 107 2.76 -2.54 6.20
C VAL A 107 2.60 -1.47 7.26
N GLY A 108 1.36 -1.14 7.59
CA GLY A 108 1.04 -0.28 8.73
C GLY A 108 0.53 -1.11 9.90
N SER A 109 0.89 -0.69 11.12
CA SER A 109 0.35 -1.26 12.35
C SER A 109 -0.92 -0.52 12.78
N VAL A 110 -1.89 -1.24 13.32
CA VAL A 110 -3.09 -0.66 13.94
C VAL A 110 -2.79 -0.02 15.29
N GLU A 111 -1.63 -0.28 15.90
CA GLU A 111 -1.18 0.40 17.11
C GLU A 111 -1.00 1.90 16.91
N TYR A 112 -0.64 2.29 15.71
CA TYR A 112 -0.58 3.70 15.33
C TYR A 112 -1.95 4.17 14.88
N LYS A 113 -2.67 4.93 15.65
CA LYS A 113 -4.02 5.43 15.38
C LYS A 113 -4.18 6.34 14.14
N THR A 114 -3.31 6.20 13.17
CA THR A 114 -3.29 7.03 11.96
C THR A 114 -4.58 6.91 11.17
N TRP A 115 -5.11 5.70 11.10
CA TRP A 115 -6.37 5.42 10.39
C TRP A 115 -7.60 5.85 11.17
N GLU A 116 -7.52 6.00 12.49
CA GLU A 116 -8.62 6.49 13.34
C GLU A 116 -9.12 7.86 12.86
N ASN A 117 -8.19 8.77 12.57
CA ASN A 117 -8.51 10.11 12.06
C ASN A 117 -9.10 10.09 10.64
N TYR A 118 -8.83 9.06 9.85
CA TYR A 118 -9.26 8.93 8.47
C TYR A 118 -10.59 8.17 8.34
N LEU A 119 -10.76 7.09 9.11
CA LEU A 119 -11.92 6.21 9.07
C LEU A 119 -12.99 6.56 10.10
N GLY A 120 -12.64 7.37 11.10
CA GLY A 120 -13.45 7.62 12.29
C GLY A 120 -13.26 6.56 13.37
N GLU A 121 -13.41 6.98 14.61
CA GLU A 121 -13.15 6.17 15.80
C GLU A 121 -13.95 4.85 15.82
N SER A 122 -15.24 4.90 15.50
CA SER A 122 -16.11 3.71 15.51
C SER A 122 -15.66 2.63 14.54
N THR A 123 -15.24 3.01 13.34
CA THR A 123 -14.74 2.07 12.33
C THR A 123 -13.40 1.49 12.73
N PHE A 124 -12.52 2.32 13.31
CA PHE A 124 -11.23 1.89 13.78
C PHE A 124 -11.34 0.91 14.94
N HIS A 125 -12.21 1.16 15.90
CA HIS A 125 -12.51 0.23 16.99
C HIS A 125 -13.12 -1.09 16.51
N LEU A 126 -13.98 -1.05 15.49
CA LEU A 126 -14.51 -2.27 14.89
C LEU A 126 -13.41 -3.16 14.30
N LEU A 127 -12.42 -2.57 13.62
CA LEU A 127 -11.27 -3.29 13.09
C LEU A 127 -10.45 -3.94 14.22
N GLY A 128 -10.16 -3.21 15.30
CA GLY A 128 -9.47 -3.74 16.47
C GLY A 128 -10.24 -4.90 17.12
N ASN A 129 -11.54 -4.77 17.30
CA ASN A 129 -12.40 -5.82 17.87
C ASN A 129 -12.45 -7.08 16.98
N LYS A 130 -12.22 -6.95 15.67
CA LYS A 130 -12.10 -8.07 14.74
C LYS A 130 -10.69 -8.66 14.68
N GLY A 131 -9.76 -8.19 15.51
CA GLY A 131 -8.40 -8.71 15.60
C GLY A 131 -7.44 -8.18 14.55
N ALA A 132 -7.71 -7.00 13.96
CA ALA A 132 -6.76 -6.37 13.05
C ALA A 132 -5.43 -6.11 13.74
N VAL A 133 -4.32 -6.53 13.13
CA VAL A 133 -2.96 -6.23 13.59
C VAL A 133 -2.23 -5.29 12.63
N GLY A 134 -2.61 -5.29 11.37
CA GLY A 134 -1.96 -4.49 10.34
C GLY A 134 -2.84 -4.24 9.13
N HIS A 135 -2.29 -3.44 8.23
CA HIS A 135 -2.90 -3.14 6.93
C HIS A 135 -1.85 -2.97 5.85
N ILE A 136 -2.26 -3.21 4.60
CA ILE A 136 -1.48 -3.01 3.38
C ILE A 136 -2.42 -2.53 2.28
N GLY A 137 -2.10 -1.43 1.60
CA GLY A 137 -2.90 -0.93 0.49
C GLY A 137 -4.37 -0.62 0.82
N GLY A 138 -4.70 -0.33 2.09
CA GLY A 138 -6.07 -0.12 2.55
C GLY A 138 -6.79 -1.39 3.05
N HIS A 139 -6.22 -2.57 2.86
CA HIS A 139 -6.72 -3.84 3.38
C HIS A 139 -6.22 -4.11 4.79
N PHE A 140 -7.13 -4.39 5.71
CA PHE A 140 -6.81 -4.76 7.09
C PHE A 140 -6.80 -6.29 7.24
N TYR A 141 -5.88 -6.81 8.06
CA TYR A 141 -5.70 -8.24 8.28
C TYR A 141 -5.38 -8.58 9.73
N ASP A 142 -5.68 -9.82 10.10
CA ASP A 142 -5.37 -10.39 11.42
C ASP A 142 -3.94 -10.93 11.49
N ILE A 143 -3.54 -11.47 12.65
CA ILE A 143 -2.20 -12.02 12.90
C ILE A 143 -1.87 -13.24 12.02
N ASN A 144 -2.86 -13.88 11.42
CA ASN A 144 -2.68 -14.98 10.48
C ASN A 144 -2.66 -14.51 9.01
N GLY A 145 -2.76 -13.20 8.79
CA GLY A 145 -2.82 -12.60 7.46
C GLY A 145 -4.14 -12.86 6.75
N LYS A 146 -5.22 -13.11 7.49
CA LYS A 146 -6.56 -13.20 6.93
C LYS A 146 -7.15 -11.80 6.84
N GLU A 147 -7.68 -11.45 5.67
CA GLU A 147 -8.34 -10.16 5.46
C GLU A 147 -9.56 -10.01 6.38
N ILE A 148 -9.67 -8.84 6.99
CA ILE A 148 -10.82 -8.46 7.82
C ILE A 148 -11.82 -7.71 6.95
N ASN A 149 -12.85 -8.42 6.52
CA ASN A 149 -13.90 -7.84 5.72
C ASN A 149 -14.82 -6.94 6.55
N THR A 150 -15.00 -5.73 6.07
CA THR A 150 -15.90 -4.71 6.59
C THR A 150 -16.52 -3.94 5.43
N SER A 151 -17.46 -3.04 5.72
CA SER A 151 -18.01 -2.13 4.69
C SER A 151 -16.96 -1.20 4.04
N LEU A 152 -15.74 -1.13 4.58
CA LEU A 152 -14.64 -0.40 3.95
C LEU A 152 -14.21 -1.07 2.64
N ASN A 153 -14.17 -2.39 2.58
CA ASN A 153 -13.77 -3.15 1.39
C ASN A 153 -14.70 -2.86 0.20
N ASP A 154 -16.00 -2.66 0.48
CA ASP A 154 -16.99 -2.30 -0.55
C ASP A 154 -16.78 -0.90 -1.12
N ARG A 155 -16.08 -0.02 -0.42
CA ARG A 155 -15.90 1.39 -0.76
C ARG A 155 -14.45 1.75 -1.16
N MET A 156 -13.54 0.79 -1.10
CA MET A 156 -12.13 1.00 -1.40
C MET A 156 -11.88 0.94 -2.91
N ILE A 157 -11.12 1.90 -3.44
CA ILE A 157 -10.60 1.90 -4.81
C ILE A 157 -9.10 1.60 -4.74
N GLY A 158 -8.73 0.48 -5.32
CA GLY A 158 -7.37 -0.07 -5.32
C GLY A 158 -7.38 -1.50 -5.83
N ILE A 159 -6.22 -2.14 -5.87
CA ILE A 159 -6.12 -3.56 -6.19
C ILE A 159 -6.73 -4.40 -5.07
N GLY A 160 -7.21 -5.60 -5.39
CA GLY A 160 -7.80 -6.51 -4.42
C GLY A 160 -6.74 -7.17 -3.52
N TYR A 161 -7.18 -7.68 -2.37
CA TYR A 161 -6.31 -8.40 -1.45
C TYR A 161 -5.66 -9.64 -2.10
N ASP A 162 -6.40 -10.33 -2.96
CA ASP A 162 -5.89 -11.47 -3.72
C ASP A 162 -4.92 -11.06 -4.83
N ASP A 163 -5.02 -9.82 -5.35
CA ASP A 163 -4.06 -9.29 -6.32
C ASP A 163 -2.67 -9.15 -5.70
N LEU A 164 -2.59 -8.72 -4.44
CA LEU A 164 -1.33 -8.69 -3.68
C LEU A 164 -0.68 -10.07 -3.61
N LYS A 165 -1.48 -11.12 -3.36
CA LYS A 165 -0.98 -12.51 -3.27
C LYS A 165 -0.53 -13.08 -4.62
N ARG A 166 -1.12 -12.59 -5.72
CA ARG A 166 -0.74 -13.05 -7.08
C ARG A 166 0.57 -12.45 -7.57
N CYS A 167 0.94 -11.27 -7.09
CA CYS A 167 2.20 -10.64 -7.47
C CYS A 167 3.38 -11.47 -6.95
N LYS A 168 4.30 -11.83 -7.85
CA LYS A 168 5.46 -12.68 -7.53
C LYS A 168 6.56 -11.95 -6.77
N ASN A 169 6.60 -10.63 -6.87
CA ASN A 169 7.67 -9.80 -6.30
C ASN A 169 7.05 -8.67 -5.46
N VAL A 170 6.67 -8.98 -4.23
CA VAL A 170 6.18 -7.98 -3.28
C VAL A 170 7.28 -7.67 -2.29
N VAL A 171 7.91 -6.52 -2.44
CA VAL A 171 8.97 -6.00 -1.57
C VAL A 171 8.34 -5.13 -0.50
N CYS A 172 8.39 -5.58 0.74
CA CYS A 172 7.87 -4.86 1.89
C CYS A 172 9.01 -4.24 2.69
N VAL A 173 8.90 -2.95 2.95
CA VAL A 173 9.82 -2.21 3.84
C VAL A 173 9.07 -1.86 5.13
N ALA A 174 9.64 -2.20 6.27
CA ALA A 174 9.07 -1.86 7.56
C ALA A 174 10.17 -1.60 8.59
N TYR A 175 9.94 -0.67 9.51
CA TYR A 175 10.86 -0.45 10.61
C TYR A 175 10.10 -0.12 11.91
N GLY A 176 10.75 -0.46 13.02
CA GLY A 176 10.25 -0.21 14.37
C GLY A 176 9.40 -1.33 14.94
N GLU A 177 9.54 -1.54 16.23
CA GLU A 177 8.94 -2.65 16.99
C GLU A 177 7.42 -2.71 16.91
N ALA A 178 6.74 -1.58 16.86
CA ALA A 178 5.28 -1.52 16.77
C ALA A 178 4.72 -2.13 15.46
N LYS A 179 5.57 -2.47 14.50
CA LYS A 179 5.18 -3.16 13.25
C LYS A 179 5.32 -4.68 13.30
N VAL A 180 5.89 -5.25 14.36
CA VAL A 180 6.18 -6.69 14.46
C VAL A 180 4.93 -7.54 14.19
N ALA A 181 3.81 -7.25 14.85
CA ALA A 181 2.57 -7.99 14.64
C ALA A 181 2.03 -7.84 13.21
N ALA A 182 2.11 -6.64 12.63
CA ALA A 182 1.68 -6.39 11.26
C ALA A 182 2.56 -7.15 10.25
N VAL A 183 3.89 -7.12 10.43
CA VAL A 183 4.84 -7.87 9.58
C VAL A 183 4.61 -9.38 9.70
N ALA A 184 4.44 -9.89 10.94
CA ALA A 184 4.15 -11.31 11.17
C ALA A 184 2.86 -11.77 10.48
N GLY A 185 1.79 -10.97 10.57
CA GLY A 185 0.55 -11.25 9.85
C GLY A 185 0.73 -11.22 8.33
N ALA A 186 1.50 -10.26 7.81
CA ALA A 186 1.79 -10.16 6.39
C ALA A 186 2.56 -11.37 5.84
N LEU A 187 3.56 -11.85 6.58
CA LEU A 187 4.33 -13.05 6.24
C LEU A 187 3.45 -14.30 6.24
N ARG A 188 2.65 -14.50 7.29
CA ARG A 188 1.72 -15.63 7.40
C ARG A 188 0.64 -15.62 6.33
N GLY A 189 0.20 -14.43 5.93
CA GLY A 189 -0.77 -14.24 4.86
C GLY A 189 -0.24 -14.52 3.46
N GLY A 190 1.10 -14.62 3.30
CA GLY A 190 1.75 -14.95 2.04
C GLY A 190 1.67 -13.85 0.97
N PHE A 191 1.48 -12.60 1.37
CA PHE A 191 1.39 -11.49 0.42
C PHE A 191 2.62 -10.56 0.41
N ILE A 192 3.71 -10.98 1.05
CA ILE A 192 5.05 -10.40 0.88
C ILE A 192 6.08 -11.49 0.64
N ASN A 193 7.02 -11.27 -0.29
CA ASN A 193 8.04 -12.25 -0.66
C ASN A 193 9.45 -11.76 -0.29
N THR A 194 9.63 -10.45 -0.23
CA THR A 194 10.89 -9.82 0.19
C THR A 194 10.60 -8.85 1.32
N LEU A 195 11.34 -8.98 2.40
CA LEU A 195 11.18 -8.14 3.58
C LEU A 195 12.49 -7.41 3.88
N ILE A 196 12.40 -6.09 4.01
CA ILE A 196 13.50 -5.20 4.42
C ILE A 196 13.08 -4.57 5.74
N ILE A 197 13.77 -4.92 6.82
CA ILE A 197 13.45 -4.44 8.17
C ILE A 197 14.71 -4.00 8.92
N ASP A 198 14.52 -3.23 9.97
CA ASP A 198 15.58 -2.93 10.93
C ASP A 198 15.79 -4.09 11.93
N SER A 199 16.92 -4.07 12.65
CA SER A 199 17.26 -5.10 13.63
C SER A 199 16.24 -5.19 14.76
N ALA A 200 15.70 -4.06 15.21
CA ALA A 200 14.72 -4.01 16.30
C ALA A 200 13.42 -4.76 15.97
N CYS A 201 12.96 -4.65 14.72
CA CYS A 201 11.82 -5.43 14.24
C CYS A 201 12.22 -6.89 13.99
N GLY A 202 13.41 -7.13 13.40
CA GLY A 202 13.88 -8.46 13.04
C GLY A 202 14.08 -9.38 14.23
N GLU A 203 14.70 -8.91 15.31
CA GLU A 203 14.91 -9.68 16.53
C GLU A 203 13.63 -10.14 17.23
N LYS A 204 12.53 -9.39 17.05
CA LYS A 204 11.23 -9.76 17.63
C LYS A 204 10.38 -10.66 16.72
N LEU A 205 10.78 -10.84 15.47
CA LEU A 205 10.12 -11.74 14.52
C LEU A 205 10.66 -13.17 14.59
N LEU A 206 11.87 -13.33 15.10
CA LEU A 206 12.55 -14.62 15.31
C LEU A 206 12.16 -15.23 16.64
#